data_f2c88525ee01c3ce85037b043524538f
#
_entry.id   f2c88525ee01c3ce85037b043524538f
#
_cell.length_a   1.000
_cell.length_b   1.000
_cell.length_c   1.000
_cell.angle_alpha   90.00
_cell.angle_beta   90.00
_cell.angle_gamma   90.00
#
_symmetry.space_group_name_H-M   'P 1'
#
loop_
_entity.id
_entity.type
_entity.pdbx_description
1 polymer ?
#
loop_
_entity_poly.entity_id
_entity_poly.type
_entity_poly.pdbx_seq_one_letter_code
_entity_poly.pdbx_strand_id
1 'polypeptide(L)'
;ALPVSMSSLMLPVVANLDLLIVPQRLEAAGFHISQATEFFGYLTGMAVPLINLATIFTAAMTISLVPAISESRALNDVFGIRAKTRTAFRVALIITCPCFVGMYFLAEKIAALIYNAPGAADAIQTMSVGILLLGLHQISTGILQGLGRTAIPVINMILAAAVKVFLSWTLTAIPTLGIKGAAMATVVDFGLAAVLNMIFIYKYTGFALSFSGVFKPAVSAAAMGAAVYGVITLAGS
;
A
#
# COMPACT_ATOMS: atom_id res chain seq x y z
N ALA A 1 0.81 17.48 -18.87
CA ALA A 1 -0.60 17.14 -18.57
C ALA A 1 -0.91 15.67 -18.85
N LEU A 2 -0.54 15.10 -20.01
CA LEU A 2 -0.83 13.70 -20.42
C LEU A 2 -0.43 12.62 -19.39
N PRO A 3 0.80 12.59 -18.81
CA PRO A 3 1.17 11.52 -17.89
C PRO A 3 0.37 11.51 -16.59
N VAL A 4 -0.02 12.68 -16.09
CA VAL A 4 -0.81 12.78 -14.86
C VAL A 4 -2.25 12.32 -15.09
N SER A 5 -2.83 12.68 -16.24
CA SER A 5 -4.17 12.21 -16.62
C SER A 5 -4.19 10.69 -16.87
N MET A 6 -3.14 10.13 -17.43
CA MET A 6 -3.01 8.68 -17.58
C MET A 6 -2.95 7.94 -16.23
N SER A 7 -2.24 8.48 -15.24
CA SER A 7 -2.20 7.86 -13.90
C SER A 7 -3.56 7.85 -13.22
N SER A 8 -4.36 8.92 -13.38
CA SER A 8 -5.70 8.97 -12.79
C SER A 8 -6.71 8.03 -13.47
N LEU A 9 -6.48 7.65 -14.73
CA LEU A 9 -7.31 6.67 -15.43
C LEU A 9 -6.91 5.21 -15.12
N MET A 10 -5.66 4.96 -14.74
CA MET A 10 -5.19 3.61 -14.43
C MET A 10 -5.84 3.00 -13.20
N LEU A 11 -6.05 3.78 -12.14
CA LEU A 11 -6.70 3.29 -10.92
C LEU A 11 -8.11 2.71 -11.17
N PRO A 12 -9.03 3.44 -11.85
CA PRO A 12 -10.32 2.87 -12.24
C PRO A 12 -10.22 1.64 -13.16
N VAL A 13 -9.26 1.62 -14.09
CA VAL A 13 -9.08 0.46 -14.99
C VAL A 13 -8.67 -0.78 -14.18
N VAL A 14 -7.69 -0.67 -13.29
CA VAL A 14 -7.25 -1.79 -12.45
C VAL A 14 -8.36 -2.26 -11.51
N ALA A 15 -9.12 -1.33 -10.91
CA ALA A 15 -10.26 -1.67 -10.07
C ALA A 15 -11.37 -2.41 -10.83
N ASN A 16 -11.64 -2.04 -12.09
CA ASN A 16 -12.59 -2.76 -12.93
C ASN A 16 -12.08 -4.14 -13.35
N LEU A 17 -10.77 -4.31 -13.56
CA LEU A 17 -10.18 -5.63 -13.80
C LEU A 17 -10.33 -6.54 -12.56
N ASP A 18 -10.12 -6.02 -11.37
CA ASP A 18 -10.33 -6.78 -10.13
C ASP A 18 -11.79 -7.23 -9.99
N LEU A 19 -12.75 -6.35 -10.33
CA LEU A 19 -14.18 -6.68 -10.29
C LEU A 19 -14.55 -7.87 -11.20
N LEU A 20 -13.87 -8.00 -12.32
CA LEU A 20 -14.10 -9.10 -13.26
C LEU A 20 -13.32 -10.36 -12.88
N ILE A 21 -12.07 -10.20 -12.47
CA ILE A 21 -11.15 -11.32 -12.25
C ILE A 21 -11.41 -12.01 -10.91
N VAL A 22 -11.48 -11.24 -9.81
CA VAL A 22 -11.46 -11.82 -8.47
C VAL A 22 -12.67 -12.74 -8.21
N PRO A 23 -13.94 -12.33 -8.49
CA PRO A 23 -15.08 -13.23 -8.28
C PRO A 23 -14.99 -14.49 -9.13
N GLN A 24 -14.65 -14.38 -10.43
CA GLN A 24 -14.51 -15.53 -11.31
C GLN A 24 -13.43 -16.52 -10.85
N ARG A 25 -12.32 -16.01 -10.31
CA ARG A 25 -11.24 -16.86 -9.81
C ARG A 25 -11.57 -17.50 -8.46
N LEU A 26 -12.39 -16.85 -7.63
CA LEU A 26 -12.95 -17.45 -6.41
C LEU A 26 -13.92 -18.59 -6.73
N GLU A 27 -14.75 -18.41 -7.76
CA GLU A 27 -15.63 -19.50 -8.27
C GLU A 27 -14.80 -20.69 -8.78
N ALA A 28 -13.73 -20.42 -9.54
CA ALA A 28 -12.80 -21.45 -9.99
C ALA A 28 -12.07 -22.15 -8.84
N ALA A 29 -11.91 -21.50 -7.69
CA ALA A 29 -11.39 -22.08 -6.46
C ALA A 29 -12.42 -22.96 -5.70
N GLY A 30 -13.66 -23.00 -6.17
CA GLY A 30 -14.74 -23.82 -5.58
C GLY A 30 -15.70 -23.09 -4.65
N PHE A 31 -15.62 -21.76 -4.56
CA PHE A 31 -16.58 -20.95 -3.81
C PHE A 31 -17.86 -20.70 -4.61
N HIS A 32 -19.02 -20.66 -3.94
CA HIS A 32 -20.27 -20.26 -4.57
C HIS A 32 -20.25 -18.77 -4.97
N ILE A 33 -21.00 -18.39 -6.01
CA ILE A 33 -21.09 -17.01 -6.50
C ILE A 33 -21.40 -16.02 -5.39
N SER A 34 -22.31 -16.35 -4.46
CA SER A 34 -22.65 -15.50 -3.31
C SER A 34 -21.46 -15.27 -2.39
N GLN A 35 -20.71 -16.33 -2.08
CA GLN A 35 -19.49 -16.24 -1.26
C GLN A 35 -18.37 -15.48 -1.97
N ALA A 36 -18.19 -15.71 -3.27
CA ALA A 36 -17.20 -14.99 -4.07
C ALA A 36 -17.48 -13.48 -4.08
N THR A 37 -18.74 -13.09 -4.24
CA THR A 37 -19.17 -11.69 -4.19
C THR A 37 -18.99 -11.09 -2.79
N GLU A 38 -19.33 -11.84 -1.75
CA GLU A 38 -19.13 -11.43 -0.36
C GLU A 38 -17.65 -11.20 -0.04
N PHE A 39 -16.78 -12.14 -0.39
CA PHE A 39 -15.34 -12.03 -0.18
C PHE A 39 -14.73 -10.87 -0.97
N PHE A 40 -15.18 -10.63 -2.18
CA PHE A 40 -14.78 -9.45 -2.94
C PHE A 40 -15.25 -8.16 -2.26
N GLY A 41 -16.44 -8.16 -1.68
CA GLY A 41 -16.95 -7.05 -0.85
C GLY A 41 -16.08 -6.80 0.39
N TYR A 42 -15.59 -7.84 1.06
CA TYR A 42 -14.64 -7.71 2.18
C TYR A 42 -13.33 -7.04 1.77
N LEU A 43 -12.81 -7.38 0.60
CA LEU A 43 -11.58 -6.78 0.10
C LEU A 43 -11.79 -5.32 -0.29
N THR A 44 -12.76 -5.05 -1.18
CA THR A 44 -12.94 -3.74 -1.81
C THR A 44 -13.74 -2.76 -0.98
N GLY A 45 -14.74 -3.24 -0.25
CA GLY A 45 -15.64 -2.42 0.56
C GLY A 45 -15.17 -2.20 2.00
N MET A 46 -14.28 -3.07 2.52
CA MET A 46 -13.84 -2.98 3.92
C MET A 46 -12.33 -2.79 4.04
N ALA A 47 -11.52 -3.70 3.50
CA ALA A 47 -10.07 -3.64 3.67
C ALA A 47 -9.44 -2.44 2.93
N VAL A 48 -9.78 -2.21 1.66
CA VAL A 48 -9.22 -1.10 0.86
C VAL A 48 -9.53 0.27 1.46
N PRO A 49 -10.77 0.60 1.89
CA PRO A 49 -11.07 1.87 2.56
C PRO A 49 -10.26 2.09 3.84
N LEU A 50 -10.03 1.05 4.65
CA LEU A 50 -9.22 1.15 5.86
C LEU A 50 -7.76 1.50 5.56
N ILE A 51 -7.19 0.91 4.50
CA ILE A 51 -5.83 1.22 4.07
C ILE A 51 -5.73 2.66 3.56
N ASN A 52 -6.70 3.09 2.77
CA ASN A 52 -6.76 4.46 2.28
C ASN A 52 -6.86 5.47 3.43
N LEU A 53 -7.64 5.15 4.46
CA LEU A 53 -7.74 5.97 5.66
C LEU A 53 -6.39 6.06 6.39
N ALA A 54 -5.70 4.93 6.57
CA ALA A 54 -4.39 4.89 7.22
C ALA A 54 -3.31 5.64 6.44
N THR A 55 -3.41 5.71 5.11
CA THR A 55 -2.43 6.36 4.23
C THR A 55 -2.82 7.78 3.80
N ILE A 56 -3.90 8.34 4.32
CA ILE A 56 -4.35 9.70 3.97
C ILE A 56 -3.28 10.77 4.29
N PHE A 57 -2.53 10.58 5.37
CA PHE A 57 -1.44 11.49 5.75
C PHE A 57 -0.27 11.42 4.77
N THR A 58 0.09 10.23 4.28
CA THR A 58 1.15 10.08 3.28
C THR A 58 0.72 10.63 1.93
N ALA A 59 -0.55 10.51 1.56
CA ALA A 59 -1.11 11.13 0.36
C ALA A 59 -1.07 12.67 0.45
N ALA A 60 -1.52 13.26 1.56
CA ALA A 60 -1.46 14.70 1.79
C ALA A 60 -0.01 15.22 1.79
N MET A 61 0.91 14.49 2.43
CA MET A 61 2.34 14.82 2.45
C MET A 61 2.95 14.76 1.05
N THR A 62 2.52 13.82 0.21
CA THR A 62 2.96 13.72 -1.19
C THR A 62 2.62 14.99 -1.98
N ILE A 63 1.43 15.55 -1.80
CA ILE A 63 1.01 16.79 -2.48
C ILE A 63 1.93 17.96 -2.12
N SER A 64 2.29 18.10 -0.84
CA SER A 64 3.19 19.17 -0.38
C SER A 64 4.67 18.92 -0.74
N LEU A 65 5.05 17.65 -0.91
CA LEU A 65 6.41 17.27 -1.24
C LEU A 65 6.80 17.62 -2.69
N VAL A 66 5.85 17.56 -3.62
CA VAL A 66 6.09 17.86 -5.05
C VAL A 66 6.66 19.27 -5.25
N PRO A 67 6.03 20.36 -4.78
CA PRO A 67 6.61 21.70 -4.94
C PRO A 67 7.91 21.87 -4.16
N ALA A 68 8.04 21.29 -2.97
CA ALA A 68 9.26 21.38 -2.16
C ALA A 68 10.48 20.74 -2.85
N ILE A 69 10.31 19.60 -3.51
CA ILE A 69 11.37 18.96 -4.30
C ILE A 69 11.63 19.74 -5.60
N SER A 70 10.60 20.25 -6.24
CA SER A 70 10.72 21.04 -7.49
C SER A 70 11.51 22.33 -7.26
N GLU A 71 11.31 23.02 -6.15
CA GLU A 71 12.07 24.18 -5.72
C GLU A 71 13.57 23.85 -5.54
N SER A 72 13.88 22.80 -4.75
CA SER A 72 15.28 22.39 -4.57
C SER A 72 15.94 21.99 -5.88
N ARG A 73 15.18 21.38 -6.80
CA ARG A 73 15.67 21.05 -8.13
C ARG A 73 15.98 22.30 -8.96
N ALA A 74 15.12 23.32 -8.94
CA ALA A 74 15.32 24.58 -9.65
C ALA A 74 16.58 25.31 -9.17
N LEU A 75 16.91 25.18 -7.87
CA LEU A 75 18.11 25.73 -7.26
C LEU A 75 19.35 24.83 -7.42
N ASN A 76 19.24 23.68 -8.10
CA ASN A 76 20.28 22.66 -8.19
C ASN A 76 20.79 22.16 -6.82
N ASP A 77 19.98 22.28 -5.77
CA ASP A 77 20.29 21.86 -4.41
C ASP A 77 20.07 20.34 -4.22
N VAL A 78 21.06 19.55 -4.60
CA VAL A 78 21.05 18.09 -4.45
C VAL A 78 21.00 17.68 -2.98
N PHE A 79 21.64 18.43 -2.09
CA PHE A 79 21.62 18.14 -0.66
C PHE A 79 20.21 18.37 -0.06
N GLY A 80 19.55 19.46 -0.43
CA GLY A 80 18.18 19.74 -0.05
C GLY A 80 17.20 18.68 -0.58
N ILE A 81 17.36 18.22 -1.82
CA ILE A 81 16.55 17.11 -2.36
C ILE A 81 16.72 15.86 -1.51
N ARG A 82 17.97 15.45 -1.19
CA ARG A 82 18.23 14.27 -0.37
C ARG A 82 17.71 14.42 1.05
N ALA A 83 17.84 15.58 1.66
CA ALA A 83 17.36 15.87 3.00
C ALA A 83 15.81 15.78 3.07
N LYS A 84 15.12 16.44 2.13
CA LYS A 84 13.66 16.40 2.01
C LYS A 84 13.16 14.97 1.75
N THR A 85 13.81 14.23 0.85
CA THR A 85 13.54 12.82 0.56
C THR A 85 13.67 11.94 1.81
N ARG A 86 14.77 12.08 2.55
CA ARG A 86 15.00 11.33 3.80
C ARG A 86 13.92 11.62 4.84
N THR A 87 13.59 12.89 5.03
CA THR A 87 12.56 13.30 5.98
C THR A 87 11.20 12.74 5.59
N ALA A 88 10.84 12.82 4.31
CA ALA A 88 9.58 12.31 3.78
C ALA A 88 9.40 10.80 4.04
N PHE A 89 10.39 9.99 3.69
CA PHE A 89 10.35 8.55 3.97
C PHE A 89 10.31 8.24 5.47
N ARG A 90 11.07 8.97 6.29
CA ARG A 90 11.07 8.78 7.73
C ARG A 90 9.70 9.09 8.34
N VAL A 91 9.09 10.20 7.99
CA VAL A 91 7.75 10.58 8.49
C VAL A 91 6.70 9.58 8.02
N ALA A 92 6.75 9.18 6.75
CA ALA A 92 5.85 8.16 6.23
C ALA A 92 5.94 6.85 7.05
N LEU A 93 7.14 6.36 7.32
CA LEU A 93 7.33 5.14 8.11
C LEU A 93 6.88 5.30 9.58
N ILE A 94 7.10 6.47 10.19
CA ILE A 94 6.63 6.75 11.57
C ILE A 94 5.11 6.66 11.66
N ILE A 95 4.39 7.03 10.60
CA ILE A 95 2.93 6.98 10.55
C ILE A 95 2.44 5.58 10.14
N THR A 96 2.99 5.04 9.06
CA THR A 96 2.46 3.80 8.46
C THR A 96 2.83 2.55 9.25
N CYS A 97 4.00 2.50 9.94
CA CYS A 97 4.38 1.34 10.74
C CYS A 97 3.40 1.06 11.90
N PRO A 98 3.03 2.03 12.75
CA PRO A 98 2.03 1.80 13.79
C PRO A 98 0.65 1.45 13.21
N CYS A 99 0.22 2.11 12.12
CA CYS A 99 -1.05 1.81 11.46
C CYS A 99 -1.08 0.37 10.94
N PHE A 100 0.00 -0.09 10.31
CA PHE A 100 0.15 -1.48 9.87
C PHE A 100 0.01 -2.44 11.04
N VAL A 101 0.81 -2.25 12.09
CA VAL A 101 0.83 -3.14 13.26
C VAL A 101 -0.53 -3.16 13.96
N GLY A 102 -1.13 -1.99 14.19
CA GLY A 102 -2.45 -1.87 14.79
C GLY A 102 -3.52 -2.60 13.97
N MET A 103 -3.55 -2.39 12.65
CA MET A 103 -4.53 -3.03 11.78
C MET A 103 -4.29 -4.54 11.66
N TYR A 104 -3.04 -5.00 11.66
CA TYR A 104 -2.69 -6.41 11.59
C TYR A 104 -3.20 -7.20 12.81
N PHE A 105 -2.91 -6.71 14.02
CA PHE A 105 -3.30 -7.39 15.27
C PHE A 105 -4.76 -7.19 15.65
N LEU A 106 -5.38 -6.10 15.21
CA LEU A 106 -6.78 -5.80 15.51
C LEU A 106 -7.74 -6.17 14.38
N ALA A 107 -7.27 -6.82 13.31
CA ALA A 107 -8.08 -7.14 12.12
C ALA A 107 -9.42 -7.81 12.46
N GLU A 108 -9.43 -8.82 13.33
CA GLU A 108 -10.64 -9.52 13.79
C GLU A 108 -11.58 -8.58 14.55
N LYS A 109 -11.04 -7.75 15.46
CA LYS A 109 -11.83 -6.79 16.22
C LYS A 109 -12.42 -5.70 15.33
N ILE A 110 -11.63 -5.21 14.37
CA ILE A 110 -12.08 -4.22 13.37
C ILE A 110 -13.19 -4.82 12.51
N ALA A 111 -13.01 -6.04 11.98
CA ALA A 111 -14.00 -6.73 11.18
C ALA A 111 -15.32 -6.94 11.93
N ALA A 112 -15.24 -7.36 13.18
CA ALA A 112 -16.41 -7.64 14.01
C ALA A 112 -17.11 -6.36 14.51
N LEU A 113 -16.35 -5.38 15.04
CA LEU A 113 -16.94 -4.22 15.72
C LEU A 113 -17.36 -3.09 14.76
N ILE A 114 -16.60 -2.87 13.69
CA ILE A 114 -16.87 -1.77 12.75
C ILE A 114 -17.81 -2.23 11.64
N TYR A 115 -17.58 -3.42 11.11
CA TYR A 115 -18.30 -3.90 9.93
C TYR A 115 -19.34 -4.98 10.24
N ASN A 116 -19.37 -5.49 11.49
CA ASN A 116 -20.19 -6.66 11.86
C ASN A 116 -20.03 -7.84 10.88
N ALA A 117 -18.82 -8.02 10.37
CA ALA A 117 -18.44 -9.00 9.35
C ALA A 117 -17.13 -9.71 9.71
N PRO A 118 -17.14 -10.68 10.65
CA PRO A 118 -15.92 -11.37 11.10
C PRO A 118 -15.12 -12.02 9.96
N GLY A 119 -15.81 -12.46 8.90
CA GLY A 119 -15.16 -13.04 7.70
C GLY A 119 -14.24 -12.09 6.92
N ALA A 120 -14.35 -10.77 7.16
CA ALA A 120 -13.46 -9.80 6.55
C ALA A 120 -12.07 -9.71 7.21
N ALA A 121 -11.87 -10.34 8.37
CA ALA A 121 -10.63 -10.27 9.15
C ALA A 121 -9.40 -10.67 8.33
N ASP A 122 -9.49 -11.76 7.59
CA ASP A 122 -8.40 -12.27 6.74
C ASP A 122 -7.99 -11.30 5.64
N ALA A 123 -8.97 -10.65 5.00
CA ALA A 123 -8.70 -9.64 3.97
C ALA A 123 -8.06 -8.39 4.60
N ILE A 124 -8.57 -7.91 5.73
CA ILE A 124 -8.05 -6.74 6.45
C ILE A 124 -6.62 -7.02 6.94
N GLN A 125 -6.38 -8.18 7.53
CA GLN A 125 -5.06 -8.57 8.04
C GLN A 125 -4.03 -8.64 6.92
N THR A 126 -4.35 -9.33 5.82
CA THR A 126 -3.43 -9.45 4.68
C THR A 126 -3.16 -8.09 4.05
N MET A 127 -4.19 -7.28 3.85
CA MET A 127 -4.07 -5.96 3.26
C MET A 127 -3.37 -4.95 4.17
N SER A 128 -3.29 -5.17 5.49
CA SER A 128 -2.61 -4.24 6.41
C SER A 128 -1.14 -4.00 6.04
N VAL A 129 -0.44 -5.00 5.49
CA VAL A 129 0.93 -4.85 4.95
C VAL A 129 0.97 -3.80 3.84
N GLY A 130 -0.12 -3.68 3.09
CA GLY A 130 -0.28 -2.68 2.04
C GLY A 130 -0.18 -1.23 2.55
N ILE A 131 -0.45 -0.95 3.82
CA ILE A 131 -0.32 0.39 4.41
C ILE A 131 1.12 0.90 4.29
N LEU A 132 2.10 0.06 4.64
CA LEU A 132 3.52 0.40 4.54
C LEU A 132 3.92 0.64 3.08
N LEU A 133 3.55 -0.29 2.22
CA LEU A 133 3.98 -0.29 0.82
C LEU A 133 3.30 0.82 0.02
N LEU A 134 2.02 1.06 0.26
CA LEU A 134 1.28 2.16 -0.35
C LEU A 134 1.83 3.52 0.11
N GLY A 135 2.13 3.68 1.41
CA GLY A 135 2.76 4.90 1.92
C GLY A 135 4.11 5.18 1.26
N LEU A 136 4.96 4.16 1.12
CA LEU A 136 6.23 4.28 0.41
C LEU A 136 6.05 4.58 -1.08
N HIS A 137 5.06 3.95 -1.73
CA HIS A 137 4.71 4.22 -3.12
C HIS A 137 4.25 5.67 -3.33
N GLN A 138 3.36 6.18 -2.48
CA GLN A 138 2.86 7.55 -2.55
C GLN A 138 4.02 8.57 -2.43
N ILE A 139 4.87 8.44 -1.41
CA ILE A 139 6.00 9.34 -1.20
C ILE A 139 7.00 9.27 -2.36
N SER A 140 7.36 8.08 -2.81
CA SER A 140 8.29 7.90 -3.93
C SER A 140 7.75 8.48 -5.23
N THR A 141 6.44 8.38 -5.46
CA THR A 141 5.75 9.00 -6.59
C THR A 141 5.86 10.53 -6.52
N GLY A 142 5.57 11.15 -5.37
CA GLY A 142 5.70 12.59 -5.18
C GLY A 142 7.12 13.11 -5.40
N ILE A 143 8.13 12.39 -4.93
CA ILE A 143 9.54 12.75 -5.16
C ILE A 143 9.87 12.75 -6.66
N LEU A 144 9.50 11.70 -7.40
CA LEU A 144 9.74 11.63 -8.85
C LEU A 144 8.97 12.69 -9.62
N GLN A 145 7.75 13.02 -9.21
CA GLN A 145 6.97 14.12 -9.78
C GLN A 145 7.65 15.47 -9.52
N GLY A 146 8.11 15.74 -8.31
CA GLY A 146 8.87 16.95 -7.96
C GLY A 146 10.20 17.06 -8.70
N LEU A 147 10.85 15.93 -9.00
CA LEU A 147 12.01 15.87 -9.89
C LEU A 147 11.65 16.09 -11.37
N GLY A 148 10.38 16.36 -11.71
CA GLY A 148 9.90 16.52 -13.09
C GLY A 148 9.92 15.23 -13.90
N ARG A 149 9.98 14.08 -13.26
CA ARG A 149 9.99 12.75 -13.89
C ARG A 149 8.62 12.07 -13.77
N THR A 150 7.56 12.81 -14.13
CA THR A 150 6.16 12.39 -13.92
C THR A 150 5.77 11.12 -14.68
N ALA A 151 6.44 10.81 -15.79
CA ALA A 151 6.16 9.59 -16.57
C ALA A 151 6.65 8.31 -15.86
N ILE A 152 7.72 8.38 -15.06
CA ILE A 152 8.32 7.21 -14.43
C ILE A 152 7.37 6.52 -13.45
N PRO A 153 6.74 7.20 -12.48
CA PRO A 153 5.78 6.56 -11.59
C PRO A 153 4.59 5.93 -12.34
N VAL A 154 4.15 6.54 -13.43
CA VAL A 154 3.06 6.01 -14.26
C VAL A 154 3.46 4.69 -14.91
N ILE A 155 4.63 4.63 -15.53
CA ILE A 155 5.15 3.41 -16.15
C ILE A 155 5.33 2.31 -15.09
N ASN A 156 5.92 2.65 -13.94
CA ASN A 156 6.15 1.71 -12.85
C ASN A 156 4.82 1.16 -12.29
N MET A 157 3.78 2.02 -12.18
CA MET A 157 2.45 1.61 -11.76
C MET A 157 1.78 0.67 -12.79
N ILE A 158 1.96 0.93 -14.09
CA ILE A 158 1.43 0.04 -15.14
C ILE A 158 2.11 -1.34 -15.06
N LEU A 159 3.43 -1.37 -14.88
CA LEU A 159 4.17 -2.63 -14.73
C LEU A 159 3.74 -3.39 -13.47
N ALA A 160 3.58 -2.69 -12.35
CA ALA A 160 3.12 -3.29 -11.11
C ALA A 160 1.69 -3.82 -11.24
N ALA A 161 0.79 -3.06 -11.87
CA ALA A 161 -0.58 -3.49 -12.15
C ALA A 161 -0.65 -4.73 -13.05
N ALA A 162 0.22 -4.86 -14.04
CA ALA A 162 0.30 -6.05 -14.87
C ALA A 162 0.69 -7.30 -14.04
N VAL A 163 1.66 -7.15 -13.15
CA VAL A 163 2.05 -8.22 -12.21
C VAL A 163 0.91 -8.53 -11.23
N LYS A 164 0.23 -7.52 -10.70
CA LYS A 164 -0.95 -7.69 -9.85
C LYS A 164 -2.04 -8.51 -10.52
N VAL A 165 -2.39 -8.18 -11.76
CA VAL A 165 -3.42 -8.91 -12.54
C VAL A 165 -3.01 -10.38 -12.68
N PHE A 166 -1.76 -10.66 -13.03
CA PHE A 166 -1.25 -12.03 -13.14
C PHE A 166 -1.30 -12.78 -11.79
N LEU A 167 -0.87 -12.14 -10.70
CA LEU A 167 -0.90 -12.73 -9.37
C LEU A 167 -2.33 -12.92 -8.88
N SER A 168 -3.22 -11.95 -9.10
CA SER A 168 -4.63 -12.06 -8.75
C SER A 168 -5.29 -13.23 -9.48
N TRP A 169 -5.00 -13.38 -10.78
CA TRP A 169 -5.48 -14.50 -11.58
C TRP A 169 -5.04 -15.86 -11.06
N THR A 170 -3.78 -15.98 -10.63
CA THR A 170 -3.19 -17.26 -10.20
C THR A 170 -3.49 -17.56 -8.73
N LEU A 171 -3.23 -16.61 -7.83
CA LEU A 171 -3.32 -16.84 -6.38
C LEU A 171 -4.77 -16.95 -5.89
N THR A 172 -5.70 -16.19 -6.46
CA THR A 172 -7.11 -16.22 -6.06
C THR A 172 -7.78 -17.55 -6.43
N ALA A 173 -7.28 -18.24 -7.45
CA ALA A 173 -7.79 -19.56 -7.85
C ALA A 173 -7.34 -20.70 -6.95
N ILE A 174 -6.41 -20.46 -6.02
CA ILE A 174 -5.94 -21.48 -5.07
C ILE A 174 -6.95 -21.56 -3.91
N PRO A 175 -7.63 -22.71 -3.68
CA PRO A 175 -8.68 -22.81 -2.66
C PRO A 175 -8.26 -22.42 -1.26
N THR A 176 -6.99 -22.67 -0.89
CA THR A 176 -6.44 -22.34 0.43
C THR A 176 -6.14 -20.85 0.62
N LEU A 177 -5.97 -20.11 -0.47
CA LEU A 177 -5.70 -18.67 -0.44
C LEU A 177 -6.98 -17.85 -0.66
N GLY A 178 -7.79 -18.21 -1.68
CA GLY A 178 -9.02 -17.50 -1.98
C GLY A 178 -8.83 -15.98 -2.03
N ILE A 179 -9.59 -15.25 -1.22
CA ILE A 179 -9.53 -13.77 -1.18
C ILE A 179 -8.18 -13.23 -0.66
N LYS A 180 -7.45 -14.00 0.18
CA LYS A 180 -6.08 -13.63 0.58
C LYS A 180 -5.15 -13.54 -0.62
N GLY A 181 -5.37 -14.36 -1.66
CA GLY A 181 -4.61 -14.31 -2.91
C GLY A 181 -4.76 -12.97 -3.62
N ALA A 182 -5.99 -12.45 -3.74
CA ALA A 182 -6.26 -11.13 -4.31
C ALA A 182 -5.68 -9.99 -3.45
N ALA A 183 -5.78 -10.12 -2.12
CA ALA A 183 -5.19 -9.18 -1.19
C ALA A 183 -3.66 -9.14 -1.31
N MET A 184 -3.00 -10.30 -1.38
CA MET A 184 -1.55 -10.41 -1.60
C MET A 184 -1.12 -9.81 -2.94
N ALA A 185 -1.88 -10.04 -4.01
CA ALA A 185 -1.61 -9.44 -5.32
C ALA A 185 -1.62 -7.90 -5.25
N THR A 186 -2.56 -7.32 -4.51
CA THR A 186 -2.63 -5.87 -4.30
C THR A 186 -1.47 -5.34 -3.44
N VAL A 187 -1.07 -6.09 -2.41
CA VAL A 187 0.10 -5.75 -1.58
C VAL A 187 1.38 -5.76 -2.42
N VAL A 188 1.55 -6.76 -3.29
CA VAL A 188 2.69 -6.85 -4.21
C VAL A 188 2.69 -5.71 -5.22
N ASP A 189 1.53 -5.29 -5.73
CA ASP A 189 1.40 -4.11 -6.61
C ASP A 189 2.00 -2.86 -5.98
N PHE A 190 1.56 -2.51 -4.76
CA PHE A 190 2.09 -1.37 -4.04
C PHE A 190 3.60 -1.49 -3.76
N GLY A 191 4.05 -2.67 -3.38
CA GLY A 191 5.46 -2.94 -3.09
C GLY A 191 6.33 -2.83 -4.33
N LEU A 192 5.93 -3.42 -5.43
CA LEU A 192 6.67 -3.39 -6.69
C LEU A 192 6.76 -1.96 -7.24
N ALA A 193 5.64 -1.23 -7.26
CA ALA A 193 5.63 0.17 -7.68
C ALA A 193 6.55 1.03 -6.80
N ALA A 194 6.53 0.84 -5.47
CA ALA A 194 7.43 1.54 -4.56
C ALA A 194 8.90 1.23 -4.82
N VAL A 195 9.26 -0.05 -4.97
CA VAL A 195 10.64 -0.48 -5.23
C VAL A 195 11.15 0.08 -6.56
N LEU A 196 10.36 -0.02 -7.62
CA LEU A 196 10.74 0.56 -8.92
C LEU A 196 10.95 2.07 -8.83
N ASN A 197 10.05 2.79 -8.15
CA ASN A 197 10.21 4.23 -7.92
C ASN A 197 11.50 4.53 -7.14
N MET A 198 11.83 3.75 -6.09
CA MET A 198 13.03 3.95 -5.28
C MET A 198 14.32 3.71 -6.08
N ILE A 199 14.34 2.76 -7.01
CA ILE A 199 15.46 2.54 -7.94
C ILE A 199 15.70 3.80 -8.77
N PHE A 200 14.65 4.42 -9.30
CA PHE A 200 14.80 5.66 -10.07
C PHE A 200 15.19 6.85 -9.21
N ILE A 201 14.66 6.96 -7.96
CA ILE A 201 15.10 8.01 -7.02
C ILE A 201 16.59 7.88 -6.75
N TYR A 202 17.08 6.66 -6.49
CA TYR A 202 18.52 6.41 -6.32
C TYR A 202 19.32 6.84 -7.56
N LYS A 203 18.86 6.47 -8.74
CA LYS A 203 19.52 6.83 -10.02
C LYS A 203 19.65 8.34 -10.22
N TYR A 204 18.64 9.13 -9.84
CA TYR A 204 18.63 10.58 -10.08
C TYR A 204 19.20 11.41 -8.95
N THR A 205 19.13 10.94 -7.72
CA THR A 205 19.54 11.72 -6.54
C THR A 205 20.70 11.11 -5.77
N GLY A 206 21.03 9.83 -6.03
CA GLY A 206 21.99 9.07 -5.23
C GLY A 206 21.49 8.79 -3.80
N PHE A 207 20.18 8.99 -3.53
CA PHE A 207 19.59 8.71 -2.24
C PHE A 207 19.24 7.23 -2.13
N ALA A 208 19.75 6.57 -1.08
CA ALA A 208 19.33 5.25 -0.66
C ALA A 208 18.69 5.33 0.73
N LEU A 209 17.64 4.56 0.95
CA LEU A 209 17.06 4.39 2.28
C LEU A 209 18.12 3.76 3.19
N SER A 210 18.50 4.48 4.26
CA SER A 210 19.44 3.93 5.24
C SER A 210 18.72 2.96 6.15
N PHE A 211 19.39 1.88 6.51
CA PHE A 211 18.87 0.86 7.44
C PHE A 211 18.40 1.48 8.77
N SER A 212 19.14 2.46 9.31
CA SER A 212 18.77 3.15 10.55
C SER A 212 17.48 3.98 10.43
N GLY A 213 17.15 4.46 9.23
CA GLY A 213 15.91 5.21 8.98
C GLY A 213 14.65 4.34 9.00
N VAL A 214 14.78 3.06 8.67
CA VAL A 214 13.71 2.06 8.71
C VAL A 214 13.64 1.37 10.06
N PHE A 215 14.80 1.08 10.66
CA PHE A 215 14.90 0.28 11.88
C PHE A 215 14.21 0.93 13.08
N LYS A 216 14.40 2.24 13.30
CA LYS A 216 13.79 2.94 14.45
C LYS A 216 12.24 2.90 14.43
N PRO A 217 11.56 3.29 13.33
CA PRO A 217 10.10 3.14 13.23
C PRO A 217 9.63 1.69 13.36
N ALA A 218 10.38 0.73 12.79
CA ALA A 218 10.03 -0.68 12.87
C ALA A 218 10.10 -1.23 14.32
N VAL A 219 11.15 -0.89 15.06
CA VAL A 219 11.27 -1.28 16.48
C VAL A 219 10.16 -0.67 17.34
N SER A 220 9.84 0.62 17.14
CA SER A 220 8.75 1.28 17.86
C SER A 220 7.40 0.64 17.53
N ALA A 221 7.16 0.30 16.28
CA ALA A 221 5.95 -0.39 15.85
C ALA A 221 5.86 -1.82 16.39
N ALA A 222 6.98 -2.55 16.43
CA ALA A 222 7.05 -3.88 17.03
C ALA A 222 6.76 -3.84 18.54
N ALA A 223 7.30 -2.85 19.28
CA ALA A 223 6.99 -2.65 20.69
C ALA A 223 5.49 -2.36 20.92
N MET A 224 4.89 -1.53 20.06
CA MET A 224 3.45 -1.27 20.08
C MET A 224 2.66 -2.56 19.80
N GLY A 225 3.08 -3.35 18.82
CA GLY A 225 2.44 -4.62 18.50
C GLY A 225 2.48 -5.62 19.64
N ALA A 226 3.61 -5.73 20.33
CA ALA A 226 3.74 -6.56 21.52
C ALA A 226 2.80 -6.10 22.66
N ALA A 227 2.68 -4.79 22.87
CA ALA A 227 1.76 -4.23 23.86
C ALA A 227 0.29 -4.51 23.47
N VAL A 228 -0.08 -4.27 22.22
CA VAL A 228 -1.46 -4.56 21.73
C VAL A 228 -1.79 -6.04 21.86
N TYR A 229 -0.87 -6.92 21.46
CA TYR A 229 -1.04 -8.36 21.61
C TYR A 229 -1.21 -8.78 23.07
N GLY A 230 -0.37 -8.23 23.97
CA GLY A 230 -0.48 -8.49 25.39
C GLY A 230 -1.82 -8.04 25.99
N VAL A 231 -2.34 -6.89 25.60
CA VAL A 231 -3.66 -6.41 26.04
C VAL A 231 -4.78 -7.31 25.50
N ILE A 232 -4.72 -7.74 24.23
CA ILE A 232 -5.73 -8.62 23.63
C ILE A 232 -5.78 -9.97 24.37
N THR A 233 -4.61 -10.56 24.66
CA THR A 233 -4.55 -11.84 25.38
C THR A 233 -5.03 -11.75 26.82
N LEU A 234 -4.75 -10.64 27.52
CA LEU A 234 -5.22 -10.42 28.89
C LEU A 234 -6.72 -10.07 28.97
N ALA A 235 -7.25 -9.38 27.97
CA ALA A 235 -8.69 -9.01 27.92
C ALA A 235 -9.58 -10.14 27.36
N GLY A 236 -9.00 -11.15 26.74
CA GLY A 236 -9.71 -12.31 26.19
C GLY A 236 -9.71 -13.55 27.11
N SER A 237 -9.00 -13.48 28.25
CA SER A 237 -9.02 -14.44 29.35
C SER A 237 -10.00 -14.01 30.44
#